data_0939a186454db2d309501442fedfbf8b
#
_entry.id   0939a186454db2d309501442fedfbf8b
#
_cell.length_a   1.000
_cell.length_b   1.000
_cell.length_c   1.000
_cell.angle_alpha   90.00
_cell.angle_beta   90.00
_cell.angle_gamma   90.00
#
_symmetry.space_group_name_H-M   'P 1'
#
loop_
_entity.id
_entity.type
_entity.pdbx_description
1 polymer ?
#
loop_
_entity_poly.entity_id
_entity_poly.type
_entity_poly.pdbx_seq_one_letter_code
_entity_poly.pdbx_strand_id
1 'polypeptide(L)'
;MNQIQLTKKKVAALLTDLESEQIERTTSKSDTDKFAQAICAFSNDLSNTTRNGYLLIGVKDDGALSGLKATDKLLQSLGGLRSDGNILPQPIMSTQAFSFPDGDVIVLEIQPSPFPPVRYKGRTWIRVGPRKAIASDMEERLLIEKRTANVSTFDIRPAPGKGIDALYIKVFIDEYLPHAIDMEELALDNRSVEEKLASLRFYSSNYGSITNAGLLLFGKDVESNIPGAYIQYVKFSGHNEATEILNEKKFSGNLVEILQELDTFIEYVILQQKPVAVSVLKENKQLNYPQWALRELLMNAIMHRDYESNAPVKFYQYSDRIEIINPGGLYGNARPENFPNVNDYRN
;
A
#
# COMPACT_ATOMS: atom_id res chain seq x y z
N MET A 1 6.37 -14.09 7.67
CA MET A 1 5.08 -14.61 8.19
C MET A 1 5.31 -16.02 8.72
N ASN A 2 5.34 -16.18 10.04
CA ASN A 2 5.33 -17.50 10.65
C ASN A 2 3.93 -18.08 10.48
N GLN A 3 3.72 -18.92 9.47
CA GLN A 3 2.54 -19.78 9.39
C GLN A 3 2.61 -20.75 10.59
N ILE A 4 1.81 -20.50 11.60
CA ILE A 4 1.60 -21.47 12.68
C ILE A 4 0.87 -22.65 12.00
N GLN A 5 1.64 -23.70 11.69
CA GLN A 5 1.13 -24.90 11.05
C GLN A 5 0.02 -25.49 11.93
N LEU A 6 -1.14 -25.78 11.32
CA LEU A 6 -2.27 -26.39 12.04
C LEU A 6 -1.81 -27.71 12.67
N THR A 7 -1.95 -27.82 13.98
CA THR A 7 -1.55 -29.04 14.70
C THR A 7 -2.76 -29.90 15.05
N LYS A 8 -2.56 -31.21 15.17
CA LYS A 8 -3.62 -32.14 15.58
C LYS A 8 -4.27 -31.74 16.91
N LYS A 9 -3.50 -31.14 17.85
CA LYS A 9 -4.00 -30.62 19.12
C LYS A 9 -4.96 -29.44 18.89
N LYS A 10 -4.63 -28.51 17.98
CA LYS A 10 -5.50 -27.39 17.64
C LYS A 10 -6.79 -27.86 16.96
N VAL A 11 -6.70 -28.86 16.08
CA VAL A 11 -7.89 -29.44 15.44
C VAL A 11 -8.78 -30.13 16.47
N ALA A 12 -8.22 -30.90 17.43
CA ALA A 12 -8.98 -31.50 18.49
C ALA A 12 -9.74 -30.46 19.35
N ALA A 13 -9.16 -29.31 19.61
CA ALA A 13 -9.84 -28.20 20.28
C ALA A 13 -10.99 -27.62 19.42
N LEU A 14 -10.79 -27.46 18.10
CA LEU A 14 -11.83 -27.00 17.18
C LEU A 14 -13.02 -27.97 17.07
N LEU A 15 -12.84 -29.27 17.35
CA LEU A 15 -13.92 -30.24 17.38
C LEU A 15 -14.84 -30.09 18.59
N THR A 16 -14.31 -29.61 19.70
CA THR A 16 -15.05 -29.42 20.97
C THR A 16 -15.60 -28.01 21.16
N ASP A 17 -15.13 -27.06 20.36
CA ASP A 17 -15.59 -25.67 20.40
C ASP A 17 -17.00 -25.55 19.83
N LEU A 18 -17.76 -24.52 20.25
CA LEU A 18 -19.08 -24.26 19.66
C LEU A 18 -18.95 -23.74 18.23
N GLU A 19 -19.94 -24.02 17.38
CA GLU A 19 -20.05 -23.33 16.10
C GLU A 19 -20.14 -21.83 16.34
N SER A 20 -19.25 -21.09 15.71
CA SER A 20 -19.08 -19.67 15.89
C SER A 20 -18.92 -18.96 14.54
N GLU A 21 -18.67 -17.67 14.56
CA GLU A 21 -18.29 -16.93 13.35
C GLU A 21 -17.02 -17.48 12.68
N GLN A 22 -16.22 -18.30 13.37
CA GLN A 22 -14.93 -18.82 12.87
C GLN A 22 -14.94 -20.30 12.54
N ILE A 23 -15.96 -21.06 12.95
CA ILE A 23 -16.01 -22.52 12.77
C ILE A 23 -17.32 -22.91 12.07
N GLU A 24 -17.18 -23.72 11.05
CA GLU A 24 -18.29 -24.40 10.38
C GLU A 24 -17.99 -25.90 10.22
N ARG A 25 -18.95 -26.74 10.51
CA ARG A 25 -18.86 -28.20 10.41
C ARG A 25 -19.76 -28.73 9.31
N THR A 26 -19.36 -29.84 8.74
CA THR A 26 -20.19 -30.55 7.77
C THR A 26 -19.80 -32.01 7.64
N THR A 27 -20.77 -32.87 7.49
CA THR A 27 -20.60 -34.28 7.13
C THR A 27 -20.57 -34.49 5.61
N SER A 28 -20.99 -33.49 4.82
CA SER A 28 -20.99 -33.56 3.36
C SER A 28 -19.56 -33.63 2.83
N LYS A 29 -19.39 -34.45 1.77
CA LYS A 29 -18.11 -34.63 1.05
C LYS A 29 -18.10 -33.99 -0.33
N SER A 30 -19.27 -33.60 -0.84
CA SER A 30 -19.49 -33.22 -2.23
C SER A 30 -20.26 -31.93 -2.45
N ASP A 31 -20.73 -31.28 -1.39
CA ASP A 31 -21.48 -30.03 -1.49
C ASP A 31 -20.54 -28.84 -1.69
N THR A 32 -20.03 -28.73 -2.92
CA THR A 32 -19.06 -27.70 -3.31
C THR A 32 -19.63 -26.30 -3.19
N ASP A 33 -20.94 -26.10 -3.41
CA ASP A 33 -21.58 -24.80 -3.24
C ASP A 33 -21.56 -24.37 -1.78
N LYS A 34 -21.91 -25.29 -0.86
CA LYS A 34 -21.87 -25.02 0.58
C LYS A 34 -20.45 -24.67 1.05
N PHE A 35 -19.45 -25.39 0.53
CA PHE A 35 -18.05 -25.13 0.87
C PHE A 35 -17.57 -23.77 0.35
N ALA A 36 -17.86 -23.46 -0.92
CA ALA A 36 -17.48 -22.20 -1.54
C ALA A 36 -18.13 -20.99 -0.86
N GLN A 37 -19.40 -21.12 -0.45
CA GLN A 37 -20.11 -20.10 0.34
C GLN A 37 -19.43 -19.89 1.71
N ALA A 38 -19.00 -20.96 2.38
CA ALA A 38 -18.30 -20.86 3.67
C ALA A 38 -16.92 -20.20 3.48
N ILE A 39 -16.15 -20.64 2.47
CA ILE A 39 -14.86 -20.04 2.14
C ILE A 39 -15.02 -18.54 1.86
N CYS A 40 -15.98 -18.17 1.04
CA CYS A 40 -16.30 -16.78 0.72
C CYS A 40 -16.63 -15.98 1.99
N ALA A 41 -17.50 -16.52 2.85
CA ALA A 41 -17.95 -15.84 4.05
C ALA A 41 -16.82 -15.63 5.08
N PHE A 42 -15.95 -16.62 5.28
CA PHE A 42 -14.77 -16.48 6.13
C PHE A 42 -13.76 -15.48 5.56
N SER A 43 -13.58 -15.47 4.22
CA SER A 43 -12.69 -14.54 3.56
C SER A 43 -13.12 -13.08 3.73
N ASN A 44 -14.43 -12.81 3.85
CA ASN A 44 -14.96 -11.47 4.01
C ASN A 44 -14.78 -10.92 5.43
N ASP A 45 -14.79 -11.80 6.47
CA ASP A 45 -14.58 -11.41 7.88
C ASP A 45 -15.31 -10.08 8.23
N LEU A 46 -16.62 -10.02 8.02
CA LEU A 46 -17.40 -8.78 8.19
C LEU A 46 -17.23 -8.18 9.59
N SER A 47 -17.16 -9.02 10.62
CA SER A 47 -16.96 -8.60 12.03
C SER A 47 -15.57 -8.08 12.33
N ASN A 48 -14.66 -8.05 11.34
CA ASN A 48 -13.28 -7.55 11.46
C ASN A 48 -12.47 -8.22 12.59
N THR A 49 -12.64 -9.52 12.78
CA THR A 49 -11.94 -10.28 13.82
C THR A 49 -10.46 -10.48 13.50
N THR A 50 -10.07 -10.38 12.23
CA THR A 50 -8.72 -10.67 11.68
C THR A 50 -8.25 -12.11 11.94
N ARG A 51 -9.16 -13.01 12.36
CA ARG A 51 -8.86 -14.40 12.69
C ARG A 51 -9.23 -15.32 11.53
N ASN A 52 -8.50 -16.42 11.42
CA ASN A 52 -8.79 -17.44 10.41
C ASN A 52 -10.13 -18.11 10.67
N GLY A 53 -10.87 -18.40 9.60
CA GLY A 53 -12.03 -19.28 9.62
C GLY A 53 -11.66 -20.73 9.35
N TYR A 54 -12.44 -21.66 9.88
CA TYR A 54 -12.19 -23.10 9.78
C TYR A 54 -13.44 -23.82 9.27
N LEU A 55 -13.34 -24.47 8.12
CA LEU A 55 -14.36 -25.40 7.64
C LEU A 55 -13.88 -26.83 7.91
N LEU A 56 -14.61 -27.53 8.78
CA LEU A 56 -14.31 -28.90 9.20
C LEU A 56 -15.21 -29.88 8.44
N ILE A 57 -14.62 -30.70 7.57
CA ILE A 57 -15.33 -31.70 6.77
C ILE A 57 -15.14 -33.07 7.41
N GLY A 58 -16.22 -33.83 7.53
CA GLY A 58 -16.26 -35.11 8.23
C GLY A 58 -16.65 -35.00 9.69
N VAL A 59 -17.23 -33.85 10.10
CA VAL A 59 -17.61 -33.55 11.47
C VAL A 59 -19.10 -33.24 11.52
N LYS A 60 -19.81 -33.78 12.52
CA LYS A 60 -21.21 -33.50 12.82
C LYS A 60 -21.34 -32.19 13.61
N ASP A 61 -22.53 -31.64 13.70
CA ASP A 61 -22.82 -30.39 14.41
C ASP A 61 -22.45 -30.46 15.92
N ASP A 62 -22.55 -31.65 16.52
CA ASP A 62 -22.14 -31.94 17.90
C ASP A 62 -20.62 -32.11 18.09
N GLY A 63 -19.83 -32.01 17.03
CA GLY A 63 -18.38 -32.21 17.06
C GLY A 63 -17.93 -33.67 16.88
N ALA A 64 -18.86 -34.64 16.85
CA ALA A 64 -18.52 -36.04 16.64
C ALA A 64 -18.08 -36.30 15.21
N LEU A 65 -17.16 -37.24 15.01
CA LEU A 65 -16.66 -37.61 13.70
C LEU A 65 -17.68 -38.45 12.93
N SER A 66 -17.74 -38.24 11.61
CA SER A 66 -18.68 -38.96 10.73
C SER A 66 -18.13 -40.26 10.15
N GLY A 67 -16.91 -40.67 10.55
CA GLY A 67 -16.21 -41.83 9.94
C GLY A 67 -15.68 -41.52 8.55
N LEU A 68 -15.42 -40.26 8.21
CA LEU A 68 -14.80 -39.89 6.94
C LEU A 68 -13.46 -40.58 6.78
N LYS A 69 -13.17 -41.03 5.55
CA LYS A 69 -11.81 -41.40 5.12
C LYS A 69 -11.33 -40.35 4.12
N ALA A 70 -10.29 -39.63 4.47
CA ALA A 70 -9.65 -38.66 3.62
C ALA A 70 -8.95 -39.38 2.46
N THR A 71 -9.14 -38.84 1.24
CA THR A 71 -8.44 -39.35 0.05
C THR A 71 -7.77 -38.19 -0.69
N ASP A 72 -6.67 -38.46 -1.37
CA ASP A 72 -5.96 -37.44 -2.16
C ASP A 72 -6.87 -36.76 -3.17
N LYS A 73 -7.78 -37.53 -3.79
CA LYS A 73 -8.78 -36.97 -4.72
C LYS A 73 -9.69 -35.95 -4.05
N LEU A 74 -10.14 -36.20 -2.81
CA LEU A 74 -10.98 -35.28 -2.05
C LEU A 74 -10.19 -34.03 -1.66
N LEU A 75 -8.95 -34.18 -1.19
CA LEU A 75 -8.06 -33.06 -0.86
C LEU A 75 -7.79 -32.17 -2.08
N GLN A 76 -7.51 -32.78 -3.24
CA GLN A 76 -7.31 -32.04 -4.47
C GLN A 76 -8.56 -31.28 -4.91
N SER A 77 -9.73 -31.93 -4.82
CA SER A 77 -11.02 -31.29 -5.15
C SER A 77 -11.31 -30.09 -4.25
N LEU A 78 -11.06 -30.23 -2.95
CA LEU A 78 -11.28 -29.14 -1.99
C LEU A 78 -10.26 -28.00 -2.16
N GLY A 79 -9.00 -28.32 -2.38
CA GLY A 79 -7.96 -27.34 -2.71
C GLY A 79 -8.23 -26.62 -4.02
N GLY A 80 -8.83 -27.29 -5.00
CA GLY A 80 -9.21 -26.73 -6.30
C GLY A 80 -10.26 -25.61 -6.22
N LEU A 81 -11.09 -25.59 -5.18
CA LEU A 81 -12.07 -24.52 -4.97
C LEU A 81 -11.45 -23.12 -4.89
N ARG A 82 -10.18 -23.03 -4.52
CA ARG A 82 -9.43 -21.78 -4.51
C ARG A 82 -9.29 -21.16 -5.91
N SER A 83 -9.12 -21.99 -6.93
CA SER A 83 -8.67 -21.58 -8.28
C SER A 83 -9.64 -21.95 -9.40
N ASP A 84 -10.84 -22.44 -9.09
CA ASP A 84 -11.85 -22.83 -10.08
C ASP A 84 -12.54 -21.61 -10.77
N GLY A 85 -12.21 -20.38 -10.36
CA GLY A 85 -12.74 -19.15 -10.94
C GLY A 85 -14.10 -18.71 -10.40
N ASN A 86 -14.73 -19.49 -9.53
CA ASN A 86 -16.05 -19.16 -8.95
C ASN A 86 -15.96 -18.26 -7.73
N ILE A 87 -14.81 -18.23 -7.02
CA ILE A 87 -14.55 -17.38 -5.86
C ILE A 87 -13.54 -16.29 -6.26
N LEU A 88 -13.97 -15.04 -6.27
CA LEU A 88 -13.14 -13.90 -6.68
C LEU A 88 -13.28 -12.72 -5.71
N PRO A 89 -12.16 -12.03 -5.36
CA PRO A 89 -10.78 -12.44 -5.58
C PRO A 89 -10.46 -13.78 -4.93
N GLN A 90 -9.40 -14.46 -5.40
CA GLN A 90 -9.04 -15.79 -4.90
C GLN A 90 -8.79 -15.79 -3.39
N PRO A 91 -9.39 -16.75 -2.64
CA PRO A 91 -9.21 -16.82 -1.20
C PRO A 91 -7.80 -17.28 -0.82
N ILE A 92 -7.32 -16.80 0.33
CA ILE A 92 -6.09 -17.29 0.95
C ILE A 92 -6.49 -18.44 1.87
N MET A 93 -6.19 -19.67 1.47
CA MET A 93 -6.59 -20.86 2.21
C MET A 93 -5.58 -22.00 2.11
N SER A 94 -5.62 -22.89 3.10
CA SER A 94 -4.92 -24.18 3.09
C SER A 94 -5.89 -25.32 3.40
N THR A 95 -5.56 -26.53 2.92
CA THR A 95 -6.35 -27.74 3.11
C THR A 95 -5.45 -28.82 3.71
N GLN A 96 -5.84 -29.40 4.84
CA GLN A 96 -5.07 -30.42 5.54
C GLN A 96 -6.01 -31.52 6.07
N ALA A 97 -5.55 -32.77 6.08
CA ALA A 97 -6.25 -33.91 6.67
C ALA A 97 -5.61 -34.33 7.99
N PHE A 98 -6.44 -34.67 8.95
CA PHE A 98 -6.01 -35.18 10.27
C PHE A 98 -6.74 -36.47 10.59
N SER A 99 -6.00 -37.52 10.96
CA SER A 99 -6.58 -38.82 11.31
C SER A 99 -6.78 -38.95 12.81
N PHE A 100 -8.00 -39.38 13.19
CA PHE A 100 -8.41 -39.68 14.54
C PHE A 100 -8.94 -41.12 14.61
N PRO A 101 -9.11 -41.72 15.82
CA PRO A 101 -9.59 -43.10 15.93
C PRO A 101 -10.97 -43.34 15.29
N ASP A 102 -11.85 -42.34 15.35
CA ASP A 102 -13.24 -42.44 14.85
C ASP A 102 -13.41 -41.92 13.41
N GLY A 103 -12.33 -41.62 12.72
CA GLY A 103 -12.32 -41.15 11.33
C GLY A 103 -11.40 -39.97 11.07
N ASP A 104 -11.32 -39.57 9.82
CA ASP A 104 -10.50 -38.43 9.41
C ASP A 104 -11.31 -37.13 9.40
N VAL A 105 -10.63 -36.00 9.63
CA VAL A 105 -11.16 -34.65 9.48
C VAL A 105 -10.34 -33.93 8.44
N ILE A 106 -11.00 -33.34 7.46
CA ILE A 106 -10.32 -32.42 6.53
C ILE A 106 -10.66 -30.99 6.99
N VAL A 107 -9.62 -30.22 7.23
CA VAL A 107 -9.73 -28.82 7.67
C VAL A 107 -9.31 -27.89 6.53
N LEU A 108 -10.22 -27.02 6.14
CA LEU A 108 -9.88 -25.85 5.33
C LEU A 108 -9.69 -24.69 6.31
N GLU A 109 -8.49 -24.13 6.34
CA GLU A 109 -8.16 -22.91 7.07
C GLU A 109 -8.19 -21.75 6.09
N ILE A 110 -9.04 -20.77 6.33
CA ILE A 110 -9.29 -19.63 5.45
C ILE A 110 -8.86 -18.36 6.18
N GLN A 111 -8.00 -17.57 5.56
CA GLN A 111 -7.59 -16.27 6.08
C GLN A 111 -8.54 -15.17 5.59
N PRO A 112 -8.79 -14.14 6.40
CA PRO A 112 -9.46 -12.92 5.93
C PRO A 112 -8.77 -12.35 4.70
N SER A 113 -9.56 -11.98 3.70
CA SER A 113 -9.01 -11.39 2.47
C SER A 113 -8.56 -9.96 2.73
N PRO A 114 -7.36 -9.56 2.27
CA PRO A 114 -6.97 -8.15 2.28
C PRO A 114 -7.75 -7.32 1.25
N PHE A 115 -8.47 -7.97 0.33
CA PHE A 115 -9.21 -7.33 -0.76
C PHE A 115 -10.70 -7.72 -0.77
N PRO A 116 -11.46 -7.52 0.34
CA PRO A 116 -12.90 -7.74 0.31
C PRO A 116 -13.60 -6.71 -0.61
N PRO A 117 -14.82 -6.97 -1.09
CA PRO A 117 -15.58 -8.19 -0.88
C PRO A 117 -15.12 -9.34 -1.78
N VAL A 118 -15.01 -10.52 -1.19
CA VAL A 118 -14.87 -11.79 -1.92
C VAL A 118 -16.28 -12.25 -2.32
N ARG A 119 -16.44 -12.69 -3.56
CA ARG A 119 -17.73 -13.14 -4.10
C ARG A 119 -17.65 -14.57 -4.60
N TYR A 120 -18.69 -15.34 -4.34
CA TYR A 120 -18.91 -16.64 -4.92
C TYR A 120 -20.06 -16.56 -5.93
N LYS A 121 -19.78 -16.91 -7.20
CA LYS A 121 -20.75 -16.79 -8.30
C LYS A 121 -21.43 -15.41 -8.34
N GLY A 122 -20.64 -14.35 -8.15
CA GLY A 122 -21.10 -12.95 -8.16
C GLY A 122 -21.81 -12.47 -6.89
N ARG A 123 -22.04 -13.32 -5.89
CA ARG A 123 -22.69 -12.95 -4.63
C ARG A 123 -21.71 -12.89 -3.48
N THR A 124 -21.82 -11.85 -2.66
CA THR A 124 -21.00 -11.67 -1.45
C THR A 124 -21.62 -12.46 -0.31
N TRP A 125 -20.94 -13.48 0.18
CA TRP A 125 -21.34 -14.24 1.35
C TRP A 125 -20.61 -13.74 2.59
N ILE A 126 -21.35 -13.65 3.71
CA ILE A 126 -20.85 -13.20 5.02
C ILE A 126 -21.28 -14.16 6.11
N ARG A 127 -20.68 -14.02 7.30
CA ARG A 127 -21.17 -14.70 8.50
C ARG A 127 -21.92 -13.73 9.39
N VAL A 128 -23.05 -14.20 9.88
CA VAL A 128 -23.87 -13.52 10.90
C VAL A 128 -24.00 -14.51 12.06
N GLY A 129 -23.07 -14.40 13.02
CA GLY A 129 -22.86 -15.44 14.02
C GLY A 129 -22.50 -16.78 13.37
N PRO A 130 -23.14 -17.90 13.74
CA PRO A 130 -22.85 -19.22 13.16
C PRO A 130 -23.44 -19.43 11.75
N ARG A 131 -24.24 -18.50 11.23
CA ARG A 131 -24.95 -18.66 9.95
C ARG A 131 -24.26 -17.92 8.81
N LYS A 132 -24.37 -18.47 7.61
CA LYS A 132 -24.04 -17.77 6.35
C LYS A 132 -25.24 -16.97 5.85
N ALA A 133 -24.98 -15.78 5.34
CA ALA A 133 -25.96 -14.93 4.69
C ALA A 133 -25.38 -14.28 3.44
N ILE A 134 -26.22 -13.80 2.55
CA ILE A 134 -25.82 -12.92 1.46
C ILE A 134 -25.77 -11.52 2.04
N ALA A 135 -24.67 -10.80 1.78
CA ALA A 135 -24.49 -9.44 2.23
C ALA A 135 -25.55 -8.52 1.62
N SER A 136 -26.10 -7.63 2.43
CA SER A 136 -26.87 -6.48 1.97
C SER A 136 -25.98 -5.44 1.32
N ASP A 137 -26.56 -4.49 0.59
CA ASP A 137 -25.84 -3.38 -0.03
C ASP A 137 -25.00 -2.57 0.98
N MET A 138 -25.53 -2.43 2.21
CA MET A 138 -24.82 -1.71 3.28
C MET A 138 -23.59 -2.51 3.77
N GLU A 139 -23.72 -3.82 3.92
CA GLU A 139 -22.64 -4.71 4.34
C GLU A 139 -21.57 -4.84 3.23
N GLU A 140 -21.98 -4.86 1.95
CA GLU A 140 -21.00 -4.78 0.84
C GLU A 140 -20.23 -3.47 0.86
N ARG A 141 -20.88 -2.33 1.14
CA ARG A 141 -20.19 -1.04 1.30
C ARG A 141 -19.17 -1.06 2.44
N LEU A 142 -19.53 -1.62 3.60
CA LEU A 142 -18.59 -1.78 4.71
C LEU A 142 -17.37 -2.63 4.32
N LEU A 143 -17.56 -3.68 3.54
CA LEU A 143 -16.45 -4.51 3.02
C LEU A 143 -15.57 -3.74 2.02
N ILE A 144 -16.17 -2.89 1.17
CA ILE A 144 -15.43 -2.01 0.25
C ILE A 144 -14.63 -0.96 1.03
N GLU A 145 -15.22 -0.35 2.06
CA GLU A 145 -14.54 0.58 2.96
C GLU A 145 -13.38 -0.10 3.70
N LYS A 146 -13.58 -1.33 4.19
CA LYS A 146 -12.53 -2.15 4.80
C LYS A 146 -11.38 -2.41 3.82
N ARG A 147 -11.67 -2.71 2.56
CA ARG A 147 -10.66 -2.83 1.51
C ARG A 147 -9.87 -1.53 1.35
N THR A 148 -10.56 -0.39 1.27
CA THR A 148 -9.93 0.92 1.10
C THR A 148 -9.08 1.29 2.32
N ALA A 149 -9.54 0.98 3.52
CA ALA A 149 -8.78 1.20 4.75
C ALA A 149 -7.53 0.29 4.86
N ASN A 150 -7.58 -0.91 4.28
CA ASN A 150 -6.45 -1.86 4.27
C ASN A 150 -5.47 -1.62 3.11
N VAL A 151 -5.86 -0.88 2.07
CA VAL A 151 -4.94 -0.38 1.05
C VAL A 151 -4.25 0.85 1.63
N SER A 152 -3.21 0.62 2.42
CA SER A 152 -2.33 1.70 2.81
C SER A 152 -1.72 2.31 1.55
N THR A 153 -1.83 3.64 1.41
CA THR A 153 -1.12 4.36 0.35
C THR A 153 0.37 4.06 0.44
N PHE A 154 1.10 4.25 -0.66
CA PHE A 154 2.53 3.91 -0.72
C PHE A 154 3.31 4.52 0.45
N ASP A 155 3.03 5.76 0.78
CA ASP A 155 3.71 6.57 1.79
C ASP A 155 3.61 5.98 3.21
N ILE A 156 2.43 5.48 3.63
CA ILE A 156 2.23 4.91 4.98
C ILE A 156 2.55 3.41 5.09
N ARG A 157 2.93 2.75 4.00
CA ARG A 157 3.37 1.35 4.05
C ARG A 157 4.68 1.24 4.84
N PRO A 158 4.79 0.24 5.74
CA PRO A 158 6.04 -0.04 6.43
C PRO A 158 7.14 -0.42 5.44
N ALA A 159 8.34 0.15 5.61
CA ALA A 159 9.54 -0.24 4.88
C ALA A 159 10.12 -1.52 5.52
N PRO A 160 10.14 -2.68 4.84
CA PRO A 160 10.50 -3.95 5.45
C PRO A 160 11.92 -3.96 6.04
N GLY A 161 12.03 -4.35 7.31
CA GLY A 161 13.32 -4.51 7.99
C GLY A 161 14.05 -3.20 8.29
N LYS A 162 13.38 -2.05 8.23
CA LYS A 162 13.97 -0.73 8.51
C LYS A 162 13.43 -0.16 9.81
N GLY A 163 14.33 0.08 10.76
CA GLY A 163 14.05 0.78 12.00
C GLY A 163 14.39 2.26 11.94
N ILE A 164 14.27 2.95 13.06
CA ILE A 164 14.58 4.38 13.21
C ILE A 164 16.06 4.68 12.92
N ASP A 165 16.93 3.72 13.13
CA ASP A 165 18.37 3.79 12.83
C ASP A 165 18.66 4.03 11.34
N ALA A 166 17.71 3.72 10.44
CA ALA A 166 17.81 4.01 9.02
C ALA A 166 17.54 5.48 8.66
N LEU A 167 17.13 6.31 9.62
CA LEU A 167 16.81 7.73 9.42
C LEU A 167 17.93 8.67 9.89
N TYR A 168 18.05 9.82 9.24
CA TYR A 168 18.76 10.99 9.75
C TYR A 168 17.87 11.72 10.77
N ILE A 169 17.89 11.27 12.00
CA ILE A 169 17.02 11.80 13.07
C ILE A 169 17.24 13.30 13.31
N LYS A 170 18.44 13.82 13.09
CA LYS A 170 18.72 15.26 13.19
C LYS A 170 17.91 16.06 12.16
N VAL A 171 17.80 15.59 10.92
CA VAL A 171 17.01 16.26 9.88
C VAL A 171 15.53 16.32 10.29
N PHE A 172 15.02 15.25 10.89
CA PHE A 172 13.65 15.24 11.43
C PHE A 172 13.46 16.25 12.57
N ILE A 173 14.38 16.27 13.56
CA ILE A 173 14.25 17.10 14.76
C ILE A 173 14.56 18.56 14.47
N ASP A 174 15.66 18.83 13.78
CA ASP A 174 16.23 20.17 13.67
C ASP A 174 15.67 20.95 12.45
N GLU A 175 15.26 20.24 11.40
CA GLU A 175 14.81 20.86 10.16
C GLU A 175 13.31 20.67 9.91
N TYR A 176 12.77 19.47 10.10
CA TYR A 176 11.35 19.19 9.76
C TYR A 176 10.39 19.67 10.88
N LEU A 177 10.60 19.23 12.12
CA LEU A 177 9.67 19.52 13.22
C LEU A 177 9.43 21.03 13.44
N PRO A 178 10.44 21.92 13.40
CA PRO A 178 10.21 23.35 13.58
C PRO A 178 9.36 24.01 12.49
N HIS A 179 9.25 23.38 11.31
CA HIS A 179 8.42 23.86 10.22
C HIS A 179 7.03 23.20 10.18
N ALA A 180 6.90 22.04 10.82
CA ALA A 180 5.67 21.24 10.80
C ALA A 180 4.77 21.46 12.02
N ILE A 181 5.34 21.89 13.15
CA ILE A 181 4.65 22.06 14.44
C ILE A 181 5.00 23.42 15.00
N ASP A 182 4.02 24.06 15.65
CA ASP A 182 4.25 25.32 16.35
C ASP A 182 5.35 25.17 17.42
N MET A 183 6.21 26.20 17.54
CA MET A 183 7.36 26.16 18.44
C MET A 183 6.96 26.04 19.91
N GLU A 184 5.83 26.62 20.33
CA GLU A 184 5.32 26.52 21.70
C GLU A 184 4.83 25.10 22.01
N GLU A 185 4.13 24.48 21.06
CA GLU A 185 3.69 23.09 21.17
C GLU A 185 4.88 22.14 21.17
N LEU A 186 5.87 22.38 20.31
CA LEU A 186 7.08 21.55 20.21
C LEU A 186 7.90 21.59 21.51
N ALA A 187 7.99 22.75 22.17
CA ALA A 187 8.71 22.93 23.45
C ALA A 187 8.03 22.18 24.61
N LEU A 188 6.72 21.96 24.55
CA LEU A 188 5.94 21.25 25.55
C LEU A 188 5.85 19.72 25.26
N ASP A 189 6.28 19.29 24.08
CA ASP A 189 6.13 17.92 23.63
C ASP A 189 7.25 17.01 24.20
N ASN A 190 6.93 16.32 25.26
CA ASN A 190 7.83 15.36 25.94
C ASN A 190 7.82 13.94 25.34
N ARG A 191 7.13 13.71 24.21
CA ARG A 191 7.10 12.40 23.57
C ARG A 191 8.49 12.01 23.06
N SER A 192 8.75 10.72 23.06
CA SER A 192 9.94 10.15 22.41
C SER A 192 9.99 10.45 20.92
N VAL A 193 11.17 10.36 20.31
CA VAL A 193 11.33 10.53 18.86
C VAL A 193 10.46 9.52 18.10
N GLU A 194 10.37 8.29 18.58
CA GLU A 194 9.53 7.24 18.00
C GLU A 194 8.04 7.61 18.01
N GLU A 195 7.54 8.13 19.14
CA GLU A 195 6.16 8.57 19.28
C GLU A 195 5.86 9.78 18.39
N LYS A 196 6.80 10.72 18.24
CA LYS A 196 6.70 11.84 17.31
C LYS A 196 6.63 11.38 15.86
N LEU A 197 7.52 10.48 15.45
CA LEU A 197 7.50 9.88 14.12
C LEU A 197 6.20 9.10 13.87
N ALA A 198 5.72 8.36 14.86
CA ALA A 198 4.46 7.61 14.74
C ALA A 198 3.24 8.52 14.61
N SER A 199 3.18 9.61 15.36
CA SER A 199 2.07 10.58 15.28
C SER A 199 1.97 11.27 13.93
N LEU A 200 3.11 11.44 13.24
CA LEU A 200 3.21 11.99 11.89
C LEU A 200 3.18 10.92 10.79
N ARG A 201 2.92 9.66 11.16
CA ARG A 201 2.87 8.50 10.24
C ARG A 201 4.18 8.18 9.53
N PHE A 202 5.32 8.60 10.06
CA PHE A 202 6.64 8.24 9.57
C PHE A 202 7.18 6.95 10.18
N TYR A 203 6.51 6.44 11.22
CA TYR A 203 6.80 5.18 11.87
C TYR A 203 5.50 4.42 12.15
N SER A 204 5.52 3.11 11.98
CA SER A 204 4.40 2.23 12.26
C SER A 204 4.71 1.39 13.50
N SER A 205 4.12 1.74 14.64
CA SER A 205 4.29 1.02 15.92
C SER A 205 3.79 -0.43 15.82
N ASN A 206 2.76 -0.69 14.99
CA ASN A 206 2.21 -2.04 14.79
C ASN A 206 3.20 -3.00 14.12
N TYR A 207 4.10 -2.48 13.29
CA TYR A 207 5.09 -3.25 12.55
C TYR A 207 6.52 -3.05 13.08
N GLY A 208 6.73 -2.11 14.03
CA GLY A 208 8.05 -1.77 14.53
C GLY A 208 9.00 -1.28 13.41
N SER A 209 8.49 -0.55 12.44
CA SER A 209 9.21 -0.17 11.21
C SER A 209 8.88 1.24 10.77
N ILE A 210 9.85 1.94 10.18
CA ILE A 210 9.60 3.22 9.50
C ILE A 210 8.68 3.00 8.31
N THR A 211 7.94 4.04 7.92
CA THR A 211 7.12 4.04 6.71
C THR A 211 7.92 4.50 5.49
N ASN A 212 7.39 4.28 4.28
CA ASN A 212 8.02 4.79 3.06
C ASN A 212 8.11 6.33 3.07
N ALA A 213 7.11 7.04 3.64
CA ALA A 213 7.18 8.49 3.82
C ALA A 213 8.35 8.90 4.74
N GLY A 214 8.50 8.21 5.88
CA GLY A 214 9.63 8.44 6.78
C GLY A 214 10.99 8.18 6.09
N LEU A 215 11.05 7.12 5.30
CA LEU A 215 12.24 6.78 4.52
C LEU A 215 12.51 7.84 3.43
N LEU A 216 11.50 8.27 2.68
CA LEU A 216 11.65 9.30 1.63
C LEU A 216 12.12 10.63 2.20
N LEU A 217 11.59 11.06 3.35
CA LEU A 217 11.89 12.37 3.92
C LEU A 217 13.21 12.41 4.69
N PHE A 218 13.57 11.32 5.38
CA PHE A 218 14.69 11.32 6.32
C PHE A 218 15.65 10.15 6.18
N GLY A 219 15.46 9.28 5.18
CA GLY A 219 16.25 8.07 5.00
C GLY A 219 17.70 8.33 4.68
N LYS A 220 18.61 7.52 5.24
CA LYS A 220 20.04 7.53 4.92
C LYS A 220 20.35 6.94 3.55
N ASP A 221 19.54 5.97 3.13
CA ASP A 221 19.72 5.25 1.86
C ASP A 221 18.34 5.02 1.22
N VAL A 222 17.84 6.06 0.56
CA VAL A 222 16.51 6.05 -0.05
C VAL A 222 16.48 5.20 -1.31
N GLU A 223 17.46 5.36 -2.19
CA GLU A 223 17.44 4.72 -3.51
C GLU A 223 17.53 3.19 -3.47
N SER A 224 18.25 2.61 -2.51
CA SER A 224 18.31 1.14 -2.36
C SER A 224 16.95 0.54 -2.01
N ASN A 225 16.05 1.32 -1.43
CA ASN A 225 14.72 0.87 -1.01
C ASN A 225 13.61 1.33 -1.95
N ILE A 226 13.76 2.50 -2.53
CA ILE A 226 12.81 3.11 -3.49
C ILE A 226 13.62 3.55 -4.72
N PRO A 227 13.96 2.61 -5.62
CA PRO A 227 14.69 2.91 -6.84
C PRO A 227 13.96 3.95 -7.68
N GLY A 228 14.66 4.92 -8.20
CA GLY A 228 14.08 6.03 -8.95
C GLY A 228 13.59 7.19 -8.10
N ALA A 229 13.71 7.15 -6.75
CA ALA A 229 13.41 8.30 -5.88
C ALA A 229 14.50 9.38 -5.97
N TYR A 230 14.76 9.86 -7.18
CA TYR A 230 15.71 10.94 -7.48
C TYR A 230 15.19 11.81 -8.62
N ILE A 231 15.83 12.96 -8.84
CA ILE A 231 15.53 13.85 -9.96
C ILE A 231 16.75 13.88 -10.87
N GLN A 232 16.54 13.64 -12.16
CA GLN A 232 17.57 13.70 -13.18
C GLN A 232 17.42 14.99 -13.98
N TYR A 233 18.34 15.93 -13.77
CA TYR A 233 18.46 17.13 -14.60
C TYR A 233 19.37 16.86 -15.79
N VAL A 234 18.95 17.33 -16.98
CA VAL A 234 19.77 17.33 -18.19
C VAL A 234 19.53 18.62 -18.98
N LYS A 235 20.60 19.29 -19.38
CA LYS A 235 20.56 20.45 -20.27
C LYS A 235 21.06 20.05 -21.65
N PHE A 236 20.23 20.26 -22.65
CA PHE A 236 20.52 20.02 -24.05
C PHE A 236 20.90 21.31 -24.78
N SER A 237 21.78 21.23 -25.79
CA SER A 237 22.17 22.37 -26.61
C SER A 237 21.10 22.84 -27.58
N GLY A 238 20.12 21.98 -27.92
CA GLY A 238 19.08 22.25 -28.90
C GLY A 238 17.67 22.04 -28.36
N HIS A 239 16.76 21.66 -29.26
CA HIS A 239 15.32 21.58 -28.98
C HIS A 239 14.82 20.15 -28.67
N ASN A 240 15.70 19.14 -28.68
CA ASN A 240 15.35 17.74 -28.43
C ASN A 240 16.51 16.96 -27.80
N GLU A 241 16.21 15.75 -27.33
CA GLU A 241 17.16 14.86 -26.61
C GLU A 241 18.30 14.30 -27.51
N ALA A 242 18.20 14.43 -28.85
CA ALA A 242 19.25 13.98 -29.76
C ALA A 242 20.40 14.98 -29.89
N THR A 243 20.28 16.15 -29.28
CA THR A 243 21.32 17.18 -29.30
C THR A 243 22.33 16.96 -28.18
N GLU A 244 23.47 17.65 -28.27
CA GLU A 244 24.56 17.55 -27.30
C GLU A 244 24.07 17.89 -25.87
N ILE A 245 24.53 17.11 -24.89
CA ILE A 245 24.28 17.36 -23.46
C ILE A 245 25.32 18.37 -22.98
N LEU A 246 24.85 19.53 -22.56
CA LEU A 246 25.69 20.60 -22.03
C LEU A 246 25.96 20.49 -20.53
N ASN A 247 25.00 19.92 -19.80
CA ASN A 247 25.12 19.71 -18.36
C ASN A 247 24.14 18.61 -17.91
N GLU A 248 24.53 17.85 -16.90
CA GLU A 248 23.67 16.89 -16.24
C GLU A 248 23.94 16.88 -14.75
N LYS A 249 22.91 16.59 -13.96
CA LYS A 249 23.00 16.46 -12.51
C LYS A 249 21.93 15.52 -12.00
N LYS A 250 22.32 14.64 -11.07
CA LYS A 250 21.43 13.79 -10.32
C LYS A 250 21.25 14.37 -8.92
N PHE A 251 19.98 14.61 -8.52
CA PHE A 251 19.62 14.97 -7.16
C PHE A 251 19.09 13.72 -6.47
N SER A 252 19.85 13.22 -5.51
CA SER A 252 19.56 11.95 -4.82
C SER A 252 19.78 12.07 -3.31
N GLY A 253 19.18 11.20 -2.55
CA GLY A 253 19.16 11.24 -1.09
C GLY A 253 17.73 11.30 -0.55
N ASN A 254 17.54 11.85 0.64
CA ASN A 254 16.21 12.10 1.16
C ASN A 254 15.62 13.39 0.55
N LEU A 255 14.28 13.49 0.59
CA LEU A 255 13.58 14.62 -0.05
C LEU A 255 13.94 15.98 0.55
N VAL A 256 14.28 16.05 1.85
CA VAL A 256 14.68 17.32 2.48
C VAL A 256 15.99 17.81 1.86
N GLU A 257 16.99 16.93 1.74
CA GLU A 257 18.26 17.26 1.09
C GLU A 257 18.08 17.57 -0.40
N ILE A 258 17.29 16.76 -1.11
CA ILE A 258 17.01 17.01 -2.55
C ILE A 258 16.36 18.37 -2.75
N LEU A 259 15.41 18.78 -1.93
CA LEU A 259 14.71 20.06 -2.07
C LEU A 259 15.65 21.24 -1.81
N GLN A 260 16.52 21.18 -0.81
CA GLN A 260 17.52 22.22 -0.51
C GLN A 260 18.53 22.36 -1.64
N GLU A 261 19.03 21.23 -2.15
CA GLU A 261 19.98 21.23 -3.26
C GLU A 261 19.34 21.73 -4.55
N LEU A 262 18.10 21.34 -4.82
CA LEU A 262 17.34 21.75 -6.00
C LEU A 262 17.01 23.25 -5.97
N ASP A 263 16.63 23.80 -4.80
CA ASP A 263 16.35 25.22 -4.62
C ASP A 263 17.61 26.06 -4.94
N THR A 264 18.73 25.69 -4.35
CA THR A 264 20.05 26.30 -4.65
C THR A 264 20.39 26.20 -6.14
N PHE A 265 20.19 25.03 -6.74
CA PHE A 265 20.50 24.82 -8.15
C PHE A 265 19.62 25.67 -9.07
N ILE A 266 18.34 25.78 -8.78
CA ILE A 266 17.41 26.61 -9.54
C ILE A 266 17.83 28.06 -9.47
N GLU A 267 18.13 28.56 -8.28
CA GLU A 267 18.51 29.97 -8.08
C GLU A 267 19.79 30.35 -8.83
N TYR A 268 20.84 29.51 -8.75
CA TYR A 268 22.14 29.88 -9.28
C TYR A 268 22.44 29.37 -10.70
N VAL A 269 21.77 28.30 -11.15
CA VAL A 269 22.07 27.68 -12.45
C VAL A 269 20.95 27.90 -13.47
N ILE A 270 19.71 27.81 -13.06
CA ILE A 270 18.56 27.87 -13.98
C ILE A 270 18.08 29.29 -14.17
N LEU A 271 17.91 30.04 -13.08
CA LEU A 271 17.38 31.41 -13.13
C LEU A 271 18.47 32.38 -13.56
N GLN A 272 18.24 33.07 -14.66
CA GLN A 272 19.13 34.10 -15.20
C GLN A 272 18.36 35.40 -15.35
N GLN A 273 18.94 36.49 -14.83
CA GLN A 273 18.41 37.83 -15.04
C GLN A 273 18.91 38.39 -16.38
N LYS A 274 17.99 38.85 -17.21
CA LYS A 274 18.29 39.53 -18.46
C LYS A 274 17.80 40.98 -18.38
N PRO A 275 18.58 41.95 -18.80
CA PRO A 275 18.09 43.30 -18.95
C PRO A 275 17.09 43.36 -20.10
N VAL A 276 15.93 43.95 -19.85
CA VAL A 276 14.88 44.19 -20.84
C VAL A 276 14.63 45.69 -20.92
N ALA A 277 14.79 46.27 -22.09
CA ALA A 277 14.56 47.68 -22.31
C ALA A 277 13.08 48.04 -22.07
N VAL A 278 12.83 48.99 -21.16
CA VAL A 278 11.51 49.55 -20.87
C VAL A 278 11.34 50.89 -21.62
N SER A 279 12.43 51.62 -21.80
CA SER A 279 12.54 52.82 -22.62
C SER A 279 13.95 52.99 -23.15
N VAL A 280 14.19 54.02 -23.96
CA VAL A 280 15.50 54.29 -24.54
C VAL A 280 16.63 54.43 -23.50
N LEU A 281 16.28 54.81 -22.27
CA LEU A 281 17.26 55.08 -21.17
C LEU A 281 16.97 54.23 -19.93
N LYS A 282 16.01 53.29 -19.99
CA LYS A 282 15.62 52.48 -18.81
C LYS A 282 15.50 51.01 -19.15
N GLU A 283 16.17 50.18 -18.38
CA GLU A 283 16.08 48.73 -18.41
C GLU A 283 15.53 48.19 -17.09
N ASN A 284 14.74 47.13 -17.15
CA ASN A 284 14.37 46.32 -16.01
C ASN A 284 15.04 44.95 -16.11
N LYS A 285 15.37 44.36 -14.98
CA LYS A 285 15.83 42.97 -14.91
C LYS A 285 14.63 42.04 -14.91
N GLN A 286 14.62 41.11 -15.82
CA GLN A 286 13.58 40.07 -15.94
C GLN A 286 14.23 38.69 -15.88
N LEU A 287 13.62 37.78 -15.11
CA LEU A 287 14.03 36.38 -15.07
C LEU A 287 13.64 35.66 -16.37
N ASN A 288 14.49 34.75 -16.82
CA ASN A 288 14.26 33.90 -18.00
C ASN A 288 13.04 32.97 -17.81
N TYR A 289 12.78 32.53 -16.58
CA TYR A 289 11.63 31.73 -16.19
C TYR A 289 10.93 32.32 -14.98
N PRO A 290 9.59 32.24 -14.87
CA PRO A 290 8.89 32.60 -13.65
C PRO A 290 9.25 31.63 -12.49
N GLN A 291 9.85 32.15 -11.42
CA GLN A 291 10.31 31.33 -10.29
C GLN A 291 9.17 30.51 -9.66
N TRP A 292 8.00 31.13 -9.50
CA TRP A 292 6.83 30.45 -8.96
C TRP A 292 6.37 29.24 -9.79
N ALA A 293 6.48 29.34 -11.14
CA ALA A 293 6.07 28.26 -12.04
C ALA A 293 7.02 27.06 -11.93
N LEU A 294 8.35 27.30 -11.87
CA LEU A 294 9.34 26.22 -11.67
C LEU A 294 9.13 25.51 -10.33
N ARG A 295 8.94 26.31 -9.27
CA ARG A 295 8.64 25.77 -7.94
C ARG A 295 7.39 24.88 -7.97
N GLU A 296 6.28 25.39 -8.52
CA GLU A 296 5.01 24.65 -8.55
C GLU A 296 5.12 23.35 -9.35
N LEU A 297 5.74 23.41 -10.53
CA LEU A 297 5.89 22.22 -11.39
C LEU A 297 6.77 21.15 -10.74
N LEU A 298 7.87 21.54 -10.11
CA LEU A 298 8.79 20.59 -9.45
C LEU A 298 8.16 20.00 -8.19
N MET A 299 7.50 20.83 -7.37
CA MET A 299 6.80 20.33 -6.19
C MET A 299 5.67 19.37 -6.57
N ASN A 300 4.89 19.70 -7.61
CA ASN A 300 3.86 18.80 -8.12
C ASN A 300 4.45 17.49 -8.67
N ALA A 301 5.59 17.55 -9.36
CA ALA A 301 6.26 16.35 -9.83
C ALA A 301 6.72 15.46 -8.67
N ILE A 302 7.24 16.02 -7.58
CA ILE A 302 7.67 15.28 -6.39
C ILE A 302 6.45 14.71 -5.64
N MET A 303 5.43 15.53 -5.39
CA MET A 303 4.24 15.12 -4.62
C MET A 303 3.39 14.06 -5.33
N HIS A 304 3.27 14.16 -6.65
CA HIS A 304 2.43 13.26 -7.46
C HIS A 304 3.22 12.17 -8.19
N ARG A 305 4.51 12.02 -7.87
CA ARG A 305 5.32 10.95 -8.43
C ARG A 305 4.75 9.57 -8.07
N ASP A 306 4.76 8.66 -9.03
CA ASP A 306 4.56 7.24 -8.74
C ASP A 306 5.82 6.65 -8.12
N TYR A 307 5.87 6.55 -6.79
CA TYR A 307 7.01 6.00 -6.05
C TYR A 307 7.15 4.47 -6.16
N GLU A 308 6.20 3.77 -6.74
CA GLU A 308 6.33 2.36 -7.13
C GLU A 308 7.07 2.19 -8.47
N SER A 309 7.23 3.28 -9.23
CA SER A 309 8.01 3.29 -10.47
C SER A 309 9.51 3.45 -10.19
N ASN A 310 10.34 2.69 -10.92
CA ASN A 310 11.80 2.83 -10.87
C ASN A 310 12.34 3.99 -11.74
N ALA A 311 11.48 4.68 -12.51
CA ALA A 311 11.90 5.83 -13.31
C ALA A 311 11.97 7.10 -12.45
N PRO A 312 12.98 7.98 -12.65
CA PRO A 312 13.10 9.24 -11.91
C PRO A 312 12.13 10.31 -12.44
N VAL A 313 12.01 11.41 -11.69
CA VAL A 313 11.52 12.66 -12.26
C VAL A 313 12.60 13.20 -13.19
N LYS A 314 12.23 13.49 -14.45
CA LYS A 314 13.15 14.10 -15.43
C LYS A 314 12.91 15.60 -15.47
N PHE A 315 13.98 16.36 -15.29
CA PHE A 315 14.00 17.81 -15.38
C PHE A 315 14.89 18.20 -16.54
N TYR A 316 14.31 18.41 -17.72
CA TYR A 316 15.04 18.68 -18.95
C TYR A 316 14.97 20.17 -19.31
N GLN A 317 16.12 20.75 -19.59
CA GLN A 317 16.27 22.11 -20.09
C GLN A 317 16.76 22.09 -21.54
N TYR A 318 15.91 22.56 -22.42
CA TYR A 318 16.25 22.80 -23.84
C TYR A 318 16.60 24.27 -24.06
N SER A 319 16.99 24.61 -25.28
CA SER A 319 17.33 25.99 -25.64
C SER A 319 16.17 26.96 -25.56
N ASP A 320 14.94 26.49 -25.67
CA ASP A 320 13.69 27.27 -25.74
C ASP A 320 12.68 26.98 -24.62
N ARG A 321 12.84 25.88 -23.85
CA ARG A 321 11.89 25.45 -22.84
C ARG A 321 12.49 24.59 -21.74
N ILE A 322 11.72 24.39 -20.70
CA ILE A 322 11.92 23.37 -19.68
C ILE A 322 10.77 22.37 -19.76
N GLU A 323 11.13 21.08 -19.61
CA GLU A 323 10.17 19.98 -19.50
C GLU A 323 10.40 19.25 -18.17
N ILE A 324 9.33 19.04 -17.40
CA ILE A 324 9.34 18.23 -16.19
C ILE A 324 8.45 17.02 -16.46
N ILE A 325 9.07 15.83 -16.52
CA ILE A 325 8.41 14.58 -16.86
C ILE A 325 8.35 13.71 -15.60
N ASN A 326 7.13 13.42 -15.17
CA ASN A 326 6.87 12.64 -13.98
C ASN A 326 6.51 11.19 -14.36
N PRO A 327 7.11 10.17 -13.73
CA PRO A 327 6.71 8.79 -13.96
C PRO A 327 5.31 8.52 -13.39
N GLY A 328 4.55 7.69 -14.10
CA GLY A 328 3.18 7.34 -13.78
C GLY A 328 2.17 8.03 -14.70
N GLY A 329 0.90 7.69 -14.51
CA GLY A 329 -0.23 8.30 -15.21
C GLY A 329 -1.11 9.09 -14.25
N LEU A 330 -2.19 9.65 -14.77
CA LEU A 330 -3.24 10.26 -13.98
C LEU A 330 -3.83 9.23 -13.01
N TYR A 331 -4.17 9.66 -11.80
CA TYR A 331 -4.60 8.77 -10.71
C TYR A 331 -6.10 8.91 -10.41
N GLY A 332 -6.70 7.82 -9.94
CA GLY A 332 -8.08 7.79 -9.50
C GLY A 332 -9.07 8.06 -10.64
N ASN A 333 -9.90 9.09 -10.47
CA ASN A 333 -10.90 9.51 -11.45
C ASN A 333 -10.38 10.54 -12.46
N ALA A 334 -9.13 10.97 -12.32
CA ALA A 334 -8.52 11.90 -13.27
C ALA A 334 -8.28 11.22 -14.62
N ARG A 335 -8.78 11.83 -15.69
CA ARG A 335 -8.62 11.39 -17.08
C ARG A 335 -8.16 12.57 -17.93
N PRO A 336 -7.51 12.33 -19.09
CA PRO A 336 -7.09 13.43 -19.97
C PRO A 336 -8.21 14.40 -20.31
N GLU A 337 -9.45 13.89 -20.43
CA GLU A 337 -10.61 14.68 -20.85
C GLU A 337 -11.11 15.63 -19.75
N ASN A 338 -10.89 15.30 -18.48
CA ASN A 338 -11.36 16.09 -17.33
C ASN A 338 -10.24 16.79 -16.56
N PHE A 339 -8.98 16.52 -16.89
CA PHE A 339 -7.84 17.22 -16.31
C PHE A 339 -7.77 18.67 -16.82
N PRO A 340 -7.46 19.68 -15.98
CA PRO A 340 -7.07 19.61 -14.55
C PRO A 340 -8.23 19.75 -13.55
N ASN A 341 -9.48 19.61 -13.96
CA ASN A 341 -10.65 19.89 -13.12
C ASN A 341 -11.00 18.81 -12.10
N VAL A 342 -10.27 17.70 -12.10
CA VAL A 342 -10.42 16.60 -11.13
C VAL A 342 -9.12 16.44 -10.37
N ASN A 343 -9.20 16.59 -9.06
CA ASN A 343 -8.07 16.47 -8.14
C ASN A 343 -8.18 15.15 -7.36
N ASP A 344 -7.48 14.13 -7.82
CA ASP A 344 -7.23 12.91 -7.06
C ASP A 344 -5.73 12.80 -6.74
N TYR A 345 -5.41 12.35 -5.53
CA TYR A 345 -4.06 12.27 -5.03
C TYR A 345 -3.64 10.79 -4.88
N ARG A 346 -2.39 10.49 -5.24
CA ARG A 346 -1.83 9.14 -5.10
C ARG A 346 -1.13 8.93 -3.76
N ASN A 347 -0.58 10.00 -3.18
CA ASN A 347 0.24 9.99 -1.96
C ASN A 347 -0.32 10.95 -0.91
#